data_891803ab3252b7fdad5dc1a22713d911
#
_entry.id   891803ab3252b7fdad5dc1a22713d911
#
_cell.length_a   1.000
_cell.length_b   1.000
_cell.length_c   1.000
_cell.angle_alpha   90.00
_cell.angle_beta   90.00
_cell.angle_gamma   90.00
#
_symmetry.space_group_name_H-M   'P 1'
#
loop_
_entity.id
_entity.type
_entity.pdbx_description
1 polymer ?
#
loop_
_entity_poly.entity_id
_entity_poly.type
_entity_poly.pdbx_seq_one_letter_code
_entity_poly.pdbx_strand_id
1 'polypeptide(L)'
;MASMLVSNDASLPPGVILRRSLVTGASGFVGQALCDELLRQGWQVVAAVRSSCQLPPGVELATVGAIDGETNWTDALRGVDVVIHLAARVHIMRDKATDPLTEFRAVNADGTLNLARQAAKAGVRRFIYLSSIKVNGDQTLPGQPFTEQDVPAPFGPYAISKYEAEEGLRKLAQQTGMGVVIIRSALVYGPGVKANFQSMMRWLKWGVPLPLSSIHNKRSLVALDNLVDLIITCLDHPAAINQTFLAADGEDLSTTELLHRVAHAMGRSARLIPMPASLLEAGAALLGRRDMAQRLCGSLQVDISKAQTLLGWTPPVSVDEGLRRSAQVFLHETAV
;
A
#
# COMPACT_ATOMS: atom_id res chain seq x y z
N MET A 1 -44.97 31.51 6.42
CA MET A 1 -44.32 30.52 5.51
C MET A 1 -43.36 29.70 6.33
N ALA A 2 -43.77 28.50 6.72
CA ALA A 2 -42.99 27.60 7.57
C ALA A 2 -42.10 26.74 6.67
N SER A 3 -40.78 26.81 6.89
CA SER A 3 -39.78 25.96 6.23
C SER A 3 -39.86 24.56 6.81
N MET A 4 -40.28 23.60 6.01
CA MET A 4 -40.18 22.17 6.32
C MET A 4 -38.74 21.74 6.23
N LEU A 5 -38.10 21.47 7.38
CA LEU A 5 -36.91 20.66 7.49
C LEU A 5 -37.29 19.22 7.24
N VAL A 6 -36.91 18.68 6.09
CA VAL A 6 -37.01 17.25 5.78
C VAL A 6 -35.85 16.57 6.51
N SER A 7 -36.15 15.93 7.64
CA SER A 7 -35.25 15.00 8.30
C SER A 7 -35.23 13.70 7.48
N ASN A 8 -34.15 13.45 6.75
CA ASN A 8 -33.91 12.18 6.08
C ASN A 8 -33.38 11.17 7.12
N ASP A 9 -34.25 10.71 8.01
CA ASP A 9 -33.98 9.61 8.92
C ASP A 9 -34.38 8.31 8.19
N ALA A 10 -33.50 7.85 7.29
CA ALA A 10 -33.63 6.54 6.68
C ALA A 10 -33.21 5.48 7.70
N SER A 11 -34.13 5.10 8.59
CA SER A 11 -33.95 3.96 9.48
C SER A 11 -33.71 2.69 8.65
N LEU A 12 -32.54 2.08 8.83
CA LEU A 12 -32.16 0.82 8.19
C LEU A 12 -33.17 -0.28 8.56
N PRO A 13 -33.43 -1.23 7.67
CA PRO A 13 -34.31 -2.36 7.95
C PRO A 13 -33.81 -3.15 9.17
N PRO A 14 -34.69 -3.64 10.04
CA PRO A 14 -34.29 -4.41 11.23
C PRO A 14 -33.57 -5.68 10.82
N GLY A 15 -32.34 -5.87 11.33
CA GLY A 15 -31.49 -7.03 11.08
C GLY A 15 -30.23 -6.76 10.27
N VAL A 16 -29.99 -5.57 9.75
CA VAL A 16 -28.72 -5.21 9.12
C VAL A 16 -27.68 -4.91 10.19
N ILE A 17 -26.79 -5.85 10.47
CA ILE A 17 -25.61 -5.59 11.30
C ILE A 17 -24.65 -4.78 10.43
N LEU A 18 -24.57 -3.48 10.69
CA LEU A 18 -23.60 -2.62 10.04
C LEU A 18 -22.19 -3.01 10.52
N ARG A 19 -21.36 -3.43 9.58
CA ARG A 19 -19.96 -3.72 9.85
C ARG A 19 -19.19 -2.41 10.01
N ARG A 20 -18.42 -2.28 11.09
CA ARG A 20 -17.66 -1.08 11.40
C ARG A 20 -16.15 -1.34 11.28
N SER A 21 -15.46 -0.55 10.47
CA SER A 21 -14.03 -0.65 10.26
C SER A 21 -13.29 0.58 10.77
N LEU A 22 -12.11 0.38 11.37
CA LEU A 22 -11.15 1.44 11.65
C LEU A 22 -10.04 1.40 10.61
N VAL A 23 -9.86 2.50 9.87
CA VAL A 23 -8.79 2.64 8.87
C VAL A 23 -7.78 3.67 9.37
N THR A 24 -6.54 3.25 9.59
CA THR A 24 -5.43 4.19 9.84
C THR A 24 -4.74 4.51 8.52
N GLY A 25 -4.16 5.70 8.41
CA GLY A 25 -3.59 6.14 7.13
C GLY A 25 -4.65 6.44 6.06
N ALA A 26 -5.89 6.66 6.47
CA ALA A 26 -7.06 6.92 5.61
C ALA A 26 -6.86 8.12 4.66
N SER A 27 -6.11 9.14 5.04
CA SER A 27 -5.77 10.30 4.19
C SER A 27 -4.66 10.02 3.18
N GLY A 28 -4.05 8.84 3.23
CA GLY A 28 -2.98 8.42 2.31
C GLY A 28 -3.51 7.90 0.98
N PHE A 29 -2.59 7.61 0.06
CA PHE A 29 -2.87 7.13 -1.30
C PHE A 29 -3.75 5.87 -1.33
N VAL A 30 -3.39 4.83 -0.57
CA VAL A 30 -4.18 3.60 -0.47
C VAL A 30 -5.42 3.81 0.41
N GLY A 31 -5.27 4.61 1.48
CA GLY A 31 -6.34 4.80 2.46
C GLY A 31 -7.58 5.47 1.90
N GLN A 32 -7.45 6.49 1.06
CA GLN A 32 -8.58 7.16 0.42
C GLN A 32 -9.37 6.20 -0.47
N ALA A 33 -8.70 5.47 -1.35
CA ALA A 33 -9.34 4.50 -2.23
C ALA A 33 -10.02 3.36 -1.44
N LEU A 34 -9.39 2.92 -0.36
CA LEU A 34 -9.98 1.90 0.51
C LEU A 34 -11.23 2.41 1.25
N CYS A 35 -11.20 3.65 1.76
CA CYS A 35 -12.38 4.25 2.42
C CYS A 35 -13.56 4.37 1.45
N ASP A 36 -13.32 4.83 0.22
CA ASP A 36 -14.35 4.91 -0.83
C ASP A 36 -14.96 3.53 -1.12
N GLU A 37 -14.13 2.51 -1.27
CA GLU A 37 -14.58 1.15 -1.57
C GLU A 37 -15.35 0.53 -0.38
N LEU A 38 -14.89 0.72 0.86
CA LEU A 38 -15.60 0.27 2.06
C LEU A 38 -16.98 0.89 2.18
N LEU A 39 -17.10 2.21 1.97
CA LEU A 39 -18.39 2.91 1.96
C LEU A 39 -19.31 2.36 0.87
N ARG A 40 -18.78 2.13 -0.35
CA ARG A 40 -19.54 1.57 -1.46
C ARG A 40 -20.09 0.17 -1.15
N GLN A 41 -19.38 -0.60 -0.31
CA GLN A 41 -19.80 -1.92 0.18
C GLN A 41 -20.69 -1.86 1.44
N GLY A 42 -21.07 -0.68 1.90
CA GLY A 42 -21.97 -0.49 3.04
C GLY A 42 -21.31 -0.61 4.41
N TRP A 43 -19.97 -0.48 4.50
CA TRP A 43 -19.29 -0.43 5.78
C TRP A 43 -19.43 0.94 6.45
N GLN A 44 -19.55 0.97 7.77
CA GLN A 44 -19.25 2.15 8.56
C GLN A 44 -17.74 2.31 8.67
N VAL A 45 -17.21 3.43 8.21
CA VAL A 45 -15.76 3.66 8.16
C VAL A 45 -15.37 4.74 9.17
N VAL A 46 -14.53 4.36 10.13
CA VAL A 46 -13.85 5.29 11.04
C VAL A 46 -12.43 5.50 10.53
N ALA A 47 -12.08 6.71 10.21
CA ALA A 47 -10.73 7.08 9.80
C ALA A 47 -9.93 7.63 10.97
N ALA A 48 -8.90 6.92 11.39
CA ALA A 48 -7.95 7.44 12.35
C ALA A 48 -6.96 8.40 11.67
N VAL A 49 -6.97 9.65 12.11
CA VAL A 49 -6.17 10.73 11.53
C VAL A 49 -5.35 11.44 12.60
N ARG A 50 -4.24 12.07 12.19
CA ARG A 50 -3.40 12.87 13.09
C ARG A 50 -4.02 14.23 13.39
N SER A 51 -4.67 14.81 12.41
CA SER A 51 -5.37 16.10 12.47
C SER A 51 -6.51 16.07 11.45
N SER A 52 -7.44 17.01 11.54
CA SER A 52 -8.54 17.13 10.57
C SER A 52 -8.02 17.18 9.14
N CYS A 53 -8.63 16.41 8.25
CA CYS A 53 -8.31 16.34 6.83
C CYS A 53 -9.58 16.09 6.02
N GLN A 54 -9.51 16.34 4.72
CA GLN A 54 -10.60 15.98 3.82
C GLN A 54 -10.56 14.48 3.53
N LEU A 55 -11.69 13.83 3.72
CA LEU A 55 -11.94 12.43 3.42
C LEU A 55 -13.26 12.30 2.63
N PRO A 56 -13.52 11.13 2.04
CA PRO A 56 -14.79 10.87 1.36
C PRO A 56 -15.99 11.16 2.28
N PRO A 57 -17.09 11.73 1.74
CA PRO A 57 -18.32 11.92 2.52
C PRO A 57 -18.83 10.60 3.11
N GLY A 58 -19.23 10.59 4.37
CA GLY A 58 -19.69 9.38 5.06
C GLY A 58 -18.63 8.69 5.92
N VAL A 59 -17.37 9.13 5.86
CA VAL A 59 -16.32 8.65 6.75
C VAL A 59 -16.36 9.41 8.07
N GLU A 60 -16.43 8.69 9.18
CA GLU A 60 -16.31 9.25 10.53
C GLU A 60 -14.84 9.52 10.86
N LEU A 61 -14.55 10.69 11.43
CA LEU A 61 -13.19 11.07 11.81
C LEU A 61 -12.92 10.76 13.28
N ALA A 62 -11.83 10.01 13.54
CA ALA A 62 -11.26 9.84 14.86
C ALA A 62 -9.87 10.49 14.90
N THR A 63 -9.72 11.62 15.60
CA THR A 63 -8.42 12.27 15.75
C THR A 63 -7.65 11.60 16.88
N VAL A 64 -6.57 10.92 16.55
CA VAL A 64 -5.75 10.14 17.49
C VAL A 64 -4.36 10.76 17.74
N GLY A 65 -4.00 11.80 17.01
CA GLY A 65 -2.67 12.40 17.09
C GLY A 65 -1.57 11.56 16.42
N ALA A 66 -0.37 11.60 16.99
CA ALA A 66 0.73 10.75 16.53
C ALA A 66 0.45 9.28 16.80
N ILE A 67 0.94 8.40 15.91
CA ILE A 67 0.87 6.95 16.12
C ILE A 67 2.20 6.49 16.68
N ASP A 68 2.17 6.00 17.92
CA ASP A 68 3.31 5.50 18.66
C ASP A 68 2.87 4.46 19.72
N GLY A 69 3.80 4.04 20.58
CA GLY A 69 3.53 3.08 21.65
C GLY A 69 2.58 3.55 22.76
N GLU A 70 2.29 4.85 22.84
CA GLU A 70 1.49 5.50 23.89
C GLU A 70 0.10 5.97 23.41
N THR A 71 -0.15 5.93 22.11
CA THR A 71 -1.41 6.41 21.51
C THR A 71 -2.63 5.72 22.13
N ASN A 72 -3.62 6.50 22.58
CA ASN A 72 -4.88 5.98 23.09
C ASN A 72 -5.87 5.76 21.93
N TRP A 73 -6.32 4.53 21.77
CA TRP A 73 -7.23 4.09 20.72
C TRP A 73 -8.66 3.81 21.20
N THR A 74 -8.94 3.98 22.51
CA THR A 74 -10.17 3.54 23.14
C THR A 74 -11.42 4.03 22.43
N ASP A 75 -11.50 5.33 22.12
CA ASP A 75 -12.69 5.90 21.47
C ASP A 75 -12.78 5.53 19.99
N ALA A 76 -11.64 5.50 19.29
CA ALA A 76 -11.58 5.11 17.88
C ALA A 76 -11.96 3.64 17.65
N LEU A 77 -11.76 2.77 18.62
CA LEU A 77 -12.05 1.34 18.55
C LEU A 77 -13.48 0.98 19.00
N ARG A 78 -14.30 1.94 19.44
CA ARG A 78 -15.65 1.65 19.94
C ARG A 78 -16.54 1.04 18.86
N GLY A 79 -16.99 -0.19 19.08
CA GLY A 79 -17.85 -0.93 18.15
C GLY A 79 -17.18 -1.33 16.83
N VAL A 80 -15.85 -1.29 16.74
CA VAL A 80 -15.10 -1.67 15.55
C VAL A 80 -14.98 -3.19 15.45
N ASP A 81 -15.37 -3.75 14.29
CA ASP A 81 -15.23 -5.18 13.98
C ASP A 81 -13.86 -5.52 13.41
N VAL A 82 -13.32 -4.63 12.58
CA VAL A 82 -12.08 -4.85 11.83
C VAL A 82 -11.21 -3.59 11.85
N VAL A 83 -9.91 -3.77 12.07
CA VAL A 83 -8.90 -2.71 11.90
C VAL A 83 -8.13 -2.96 10.60
N ILE A 84 -7.99 -1.92 9.77
CA ILE A 84 -7.14 -1.91 8.59
C ILE A 84 -6.03 -0.88 8.82
N HIS A 85 -4.82 -1.37 9.10
CA HIS A 85 -3.70 -0.54 9.47
C HIS A 85 -2.77 -0.27 8.28
N LEU A 86 -2.98 0.89 7.64
CA LEU A 86 -2.21 1.37 6.48
C LEU A 86 -1.20 2.45 6.87
N ALA A 87 -1.36 3.05 8.06
CA ALA A 87 -0.45 4.10 8.50
C ALA A 87 0.95 3.57 8.70
N ALA A 88 1.92 4.30 8.19
CA ALA A 88 3.33 4.02 8.39
C ALA A 88 4.17 5.28 8.22
N ARG A 89 5.29 5.36 8.93
CA ARG A 89 6.40 6.22 8.54
C ARG A 89 7.05 5.56 7.32
N VAL A 90 6.96 6.22 6.16
CA VAL A 90 7.55 5.75 4.91
C VAL A 90 8.88 6.48 4.64
N HIS A 91 9.59 6.05 3.60
CA HIS A 91 10.89 6.60 3.25
C HIS A 91 10.86 8.13 3.10
N ILE A 92 11.59 8.84 3.98
CA ILE A 92 11.81 10.29 3.91
C ILE A 92 13.13 10.50 3.18
N MET A 93 13.10 11.09 1.98
CA MET A 93 14.28 11.27 1.11
C MET A 93 15.44 12.07 1.75
N ARG A 94 15.19 12.81 2.83
CA ARG A 94 16.17 13.51 3.66
C ARG A 94 15.77 13.37 5.12
N ASP A 95 15.91 12.15 5.64
CA ASP A 95 15.68 11.94 7.07
C ASP A 95 16.79 12.65 7.85
N LYS A 96 16.40 13.61 8.69
CA LYS A 96 17.31 14.38 9.55
C LYS A 96 17.45 13.73 10.93
N ALA A 97 16.80 12.58 11.14
CA ALA A 97 16.86 11.89 12.43
C ALA A 97 18.29 11.39 12.69
N THR A 98 18.75 11.58 13.90
CA THR A 98 20.07 11.09 14.36
C THR A 98 20.10 9.56 14.38
N ASP A 99 18.96 8.92 14.68
CA ASP A 99 18.74 7.48 14.61
C ASP A 99 17.44 7.18 13.84
N PRO A 100 17.52 7.01 12.51
CA PRO A 100 16.34 6.71 11.70
C PRO A 100 15.63 5.43 12.12
N LEU A 101 16.34 4.40 12.57
CA LEU A 101 15.74 3.12 12.93
C LEU A 101 14.80 3.27 14.14
N THR A 102 15.21 3.97 15.15
CA THR A 102 14.38 4.26 16.34
C THR A 102 13.10 5.01 15.95
N GLU A 103 13.21 6.01 15.08
CA GLU A 103 12.05 6.75 14.57
C GLU A 103 11.07 5.87 13.74
N PHE A 104 11.61 4.96 12.93
CA PHE A 104 10.78 4.01 12.19
C PHE A 104 10.10 3.01 13.11
N ARG A 105 10.82 2.50 14.14
CA ARG A 105 10.27 1.59 15.14
C ARG A 105 9.14 2.20 15.94
N ALA A 106 9.30 3.44 16.41
CA ALA A 106 8.29 4.13 17.21
C ALA A 106 6.91 4.13 16.51
N VAL A 107 6.88 4.42 15.22
CA VAL A 107 5.62 4.46 14.45
C VAL A 107 5.23 3.07 13.92
N ASN A 108 6.15 2.40 13.22
CA ASN A 108 5.80 1.21 12.42
C ASN A 108 5.74 -0.08 13.25
N ALA A 109 6.51 -0.18 14.34
CA ALA A 109 6.49 -1.34 15.22
C ALA A 109 5.69 -1.05 16.49
N ASP A 110 6.14 -0.10 17.33
CA ASP A 110 5.55 0.14 18.62
C ASP A 110 4.11 0.66 18.50
N GLY A 111 3.88 1.62 17.61
CA GLY A 111 2.54 2.16 17.33
C GLY A 111 1.59 1.11 16.75
N THR A 112 2.06 0.25 15.84
CA THR A 112 1.28 -0.87 15.30
C THR A 112 0.89 -1.86 16.40
N LEU A 113 1.85 -2.26 17.24
CA LEU A 113 1.61 -3.24 18.30
C LEU A 113 0.75 -2.67 19.42
N ASN A 114 0.87 -1.37 19.71
CA ASN A 114 -0.01 -0.69 20.64
C ASN A 114 -1.46 -0.69 20.15
N LEU A 115 -1.71 -0.30 18.88
CA LEU A 115 -3.04 -0.37 18.27
C LEU A 115 -3.59 -1.80 18.31
N ALA A 116 -2.80 -2.79 17.91
CA ALA A 116 -3.25 -4.17 17.85
C ALA A 116 -3.60 -4.74 19.24
N ARG A 117 -2.84 -4.41 20.29
CA ARG A 117 -3.16 -4.79 21.68
C ARG A 117 -4.48 -4.18 22.16
N GLN A 118 -4.71 -2.89 21.86
CA GLN A 118 -5.96 -2.22 22.23
C GLN A 118 -7.13 -2.75 21.40
N ALA A 119 -6.94 -3.05 20.10
CA ALA A 119 -7.93 -3.66 19.25
C ALA A 119 -8.37 -5.04 19.77
N ALA A 120 -7.43 -5.90 20.15
CA ALA A 120 -7.73 -7.20 20.75
C ALA A 120 -8.54 -7.06 22.06
N LYS A 121 -8.17 -6.11 22.94
CA LYS A 121 -8.91 -5.82 24.17
C LYS A 121 -10.33 -5.27 23.89
N ALA A 122 -10.51 -4.53 22.82
CA ALA A 122 -11.81 -3.99 22.40
C ALA A 122 -12.71 -5.03 21.70
N GLY A 123 -12.24 -6.25 21.48
CA GLY A 123 -13.00 -7.32 20.84
C GLY A 123 -12.99 -7.28 19.31
N VAL A 124 -12.06 -6.55 18.71
CA VAL A 124 -11.85 -6.56 17.25
C VAL A 124 -11.56 -7.96 16.77
N ARG A 125 -12.34 -8.46 15.80
CA ARG A 125 -12.22 -9.84 15.31
C ARG A 125 -11.07 -10.04 14.34
N ARG A 126 -10.68 -8.99 13.59
CA ARG A 126 -9.64 -9.06 12.54
C ARG A 126 -8.80 -7.79 12.45
N PHE A 127 -7.52 -7.97 12.27
CA PHE A 127 -6.54 -6.92 12.07
C PHE A 127 -5.80 -7.14 10.75
N ILE A 128 -6.00 -6.25 9.77
CA ILE A 128 -5.31 -6.27 8.49
C ILE A 128 -4.12 -5.31 8.56
N TYR A 129 -2.93 -5.81 8.31
CA TYR A 129 -1.71 -5.03 8.32
C TYR A 129 -1.10 -4.90 6.92
N LEU A 130 -1.02 -3.68 6.40
CA LEU A 130 -0.30 -3.41 5.16
C LEU A 130 1.20 -3.31 5.43
N SER A 131 1.90 -4.36 5.08
CA SER A 131 3.35 -4.47 5.11
C SER A 131 3.96 -4.14 3.74
N SER A 132 5.17 -4.60 3.47
CA SER A 132 5.89 -4.33 2.24
C SER A 132 6.67 -5.56 1.79
N ILE A 133 6.81 -5.76 0.50
CA ILE A 133 7.69 -6.78 -0.09
C ILE A 133 9.16 -6.61 0.33
N LYS A 134 9.54 -5.41 0.78
CA LYS A 134 10.88 -5.14 1.29
C LYS A 134 11.23 -5.92 2.57
N VAL A 135 10.25 -6.54 3.21
CA VAL A 135 10.48 -7.51 4.28
C VAL A 135 11.13 -8.78 3.74
N ASN A 136 10.76 -9.22 2.53
CA ASN A 136 11.41 -10.36 1.87
C ASN A 136 12.85 -10.01 1.43
N GLY A 137 13.05 -8.79 0.92
CA GLY A 137 14.34 -8.31 0.44
C GLY A 137 14.23 -7.17 -0.56
N ASP A 138 15.35 -6.68 -1.05
CA ASP A 138 15.42 -5.56 -2.00
C ASP A 138 15.46 -5.98 -3.47
N GLN A 139 15.85 -7.21 -3.77
CA GLN A 139 16.01 -7.74 -5.12
C GLN A 139 15.75 -9.23 -5.17
N THR A 140 15.33 -9.71 -6.35
CA THR A 140 15.22 -11.12 -6.68
C THR A 140 16.22 -11.48 -7.76
N LEU A 141 16.64 -12.76 -7.81
CA LEU A 141 17.31 -13.31 -8.97
C LEU A 141 16.29 -13.52 -10.11
N PRO A 142 16.71 -13.45 -11.38
CA PRO A 142 15.82 -13.72 -12.50
C PRO A 142 15.15 -15.10 -12.39
N GLY A 143 13.82 -15.14 -12.51
CA GLY A 143 13.03 -16.37 -12.43
C GLY A 143 12.89 -16.95 -11.01
N GLN A 144 13.30 -16.24 -9.97
CA GLN A 144 13.13 -16.64 -8.58
C GLN A 144 12.31 -15.56 -7.84
N PRO A 145 10.98 -15.50 -8.05
CA PRO A 145 10.14 -14.54 -7.39
C PRO A 145 10.09 -14.79 -5.88
N PHE A 146 9.91 -13.71 -5.11
CA PHE A 146 9.63 -13.83 -3.67
C PHE A 146 8.32 -14.55 -3.42
N THR A 147 8.33 -15.40 -2.40
CA THR A 147 7.17 -16.11 -1.86
C THR A 147 6.99 -15.76 -0.38
N GLU A 148 5.86 -16.17 0.23
CA GLU A 148 5.62 -15.99 1.66
C GLU A 148 6.48 -16.93 2.54
N GLN A 149 7.04 -18.00 1.96
CA GLN A 149 7.88 -18.98 2.63
C GLN A 149 9.34 -18.55 2.72
N ASP A 150 9.76 -17.55 1.93
CA ASP A 150 11.14 -17.08 1.96
C ASP A 150 11.50 -16.51 3.33
N VAL A 151 12.71 -16.82 3.76
CA VAL A 151 13.25 -16.24 4.99
C VAL A 151 13.35 -14.74 4.82
N PRO A 152 12.69 -13.95 5.70
CA PRO A 152 12.73 -12.50 5.62
C PRO A 152 14.18 -11.98 5.68
N ALA A 153 14.52 -11.09 4.76
CA ALA A 153 15.82 -10.42 4.69
C ALA A 153 15.64 -8.88 4.58
N PRO A 154 14.99 -8.23 5.58
CA PRO A 154 14.68 -6.82 5.53
C PRO A 154 15.95 -5.97 5.54
N PHE A 155 16.06 -5.05 4.60
CA PHE A 155 17.17 -4.12 4.51
C PHE A 155 16.71 -2.66 4.73
N GLY A 156 17.43 -1.95 5.60
CA GLY A 156 17.16 -0.57 5.96
C GLY A 156 16.04 -0.40 7.02
N PRO A 157 15.99 0.79 7.66
CA PRO A 157 15.14 1.05 8.83
C PRO A 157 13.65 0.79 8.60
N TYR A 158 13.15 1.14 7.41
CA TYR A 158 11.76 0.92 7.06
C TYR A 158 11.39 -0.57 7.01
N ALA A 159 12.16 -1.37 6.27
CA ALA A 159 11.86 -2.80 6.12
C ALA A 159 12.02 -3.56 7.45
N ILE A 160 13.04 -3.21 8.23
CA ILE A 160 13.28 -3.78 9.57
C ILE A 160 12.08 -3.49 10.48
N SER A 161 11.62 -2.23 10.56
CA SER A 161 10.49 -1.86 11.41
C SER A 161 9.17 -2.53 10.99
N LYS A 162 8.96 -2.74 9.67
CA LYS A 162 7.80 -3.48 9.15
C LYS A 162 7.86 -4.95 9.56
N TYR A 163 9.02 -5.57 9.45
CA TYR A 163 9.22 -6.96 9.85
C TYR A 163 9.02 -7.16 11.36
N GLU A 164 9.57 -6.28 12.20
CA GLU A 164 9.38 -6.32 13.66
C GLU A 164 7.89 -6.23 14.04
N ALA A 165 7.13 -5.37 13.34
CA ALA A 165 5.68 -5.30 13.52
C ALA A 165 4.98 -6.60 13.14
N GLU A 166 5.35 -7.23 12.01
CA GLU A 166 4.79 -8.52 11.60
C GLU A 166 5.00 -9.61 12.66
N GLU A 167 6.23 -9.72 13.19
CA GLU A 167 6.56 -10.70 14.23
C GLU A 167 5.76 -10.46 15.52
N GLY A 168 5.64 -9.19 15.92
CA GLY A 168 4.83 -8.84 17.09
C GLY A 168 3.34 -9.13 16.89
N LEU A 169 2.80 -8.87 15.70
CA LEU A 169 1.41 -9.16 15.35
C LEU A 169 1.13 -10.66 15.33
N ARG A 170 2.04 -11.49 14.81
CA ARG A 170 1.90 -12.97 14.85
C ARG A 170 1.85 -13.49 16.29
N LYS A 171 2.73 -12.98 17.17
CA LYS A 171 2.71 -13.32 18.59
C LYS A 171 1.42 -12.90 19.27
N LEU A 172 0.94 -11.69 18.96
CA LEU A 172 -0.32 -11.18 19.52
C LEU A 172 -1.53 -12.00 19.07
N ALA A 173 -1.60 -12.41 17.80
CA ALA A 173 -2.65 -13.28 17.30
C ALA A 173 -2.74 -14.60 18.08
N GLN A 174 -1.60 -15.23 18.35
CA GLN A 174 -1.53 -16.45 19.14
C GLN A 174 -1.99 -16.26 20.59
N GLN A 175 -1.72 -15.09 21.19
CA GLN A 175 -2.04 -14.77 22.58
C GLN A 175 -3.50 -14.38 22.80
N THR A 176 -4.12 -13.76 21.81
CA THR A 176 -5.45 -13.12 21.97
C THR A 176 -6.56 -13.79 21.17
N GLY A 177 -6.22 -14.60 20.18
CA GLY A 177 -7.19 -15.19 19.25
C GLY A 177 -7.72 -14.19 18.18
N MET A 178 -7.30 -12.91 18.20
CA MET A 178 -7.63 -11.96 17.14
C MET A 178 -7.01 -12.42 15.80
N GLY A 179 -7.83 -12.52 14.75
CA GLY A 179 -7.34 -12.87 13.43
C GLY A 179 -6.44 -11.77 12.85
N VAL A 180 -5.19 -12.09 12.53
CA VAL A 180 -4.25 -11.15 11.89
C VAL A 180 -4.02 -11.55 10.45
N VAL A 181 -4.08 -10.58 9.53
CA VAL A 181 -3.71 -10.76 8.13
C VAL A 181 -2.61 -9.76 7.78
N ILE A 182 -1.55 -10.24 7.18
CA ILE A 182 -0.41 -9.43 6.75
C ILE A 182 -0.39 -9.40 5.22
N ILE A 183 -0.34 -8.21 4.62
CA ILE A 183 -0.24 -8.05 3.18
C ILE A 183 1.08 -7.33 2.86
N ARG A 184 2.02 -8.03 2.23
CA ARG A 184 3.28 -7.45 1.74
C ARG A 184 3.08 -6.99 0.30
N SER A 185 2.86 -5.68 0.11
CA SER A 185 2.63 -5.13 -1.23
C SER A 185 3.93 -4.91 -2.00
N ALA A 186 3.91 -5.20 -3.30
CA ALA A 186 4.86 -4.65 -4.27
C ALA A 186 4.70 -3.12 -4.37
N LEU A 187 5.41 -2.47 -5.32
CA LEU A 187 5.24 -1.05 -5.55
C LEU A 187 3.81 -0.75 -6.04
N VAL A 188 3.08 0.04 -5.26
CA VAL A 188 1.70 0.43 -5.57
C VAL A 188 1.69 1.58 -6.57
N TYR A 189 0.90 1.46 -7.64
CA TYR A 189 0.65 2.51 -8.60
C TYR A 189 -0.87 2.65 -8.85
N GLY A 190 -1.30 3.81 -9.37
CA GLY A 190 -2.72 4.07 -9.58
C GLY A 190 -3.03 5.56 -9.74
N PRO A 191 -4.30 5.93 -9.86
CA PRO A 191 -4.76 7.31 -9.88
C PRO A 191 -4.26 8.11 -8.68
N GLY A 192 -3.60 9.27 -8.90
CA GLY A 192 -3.05 10.10 -7.83
C GLY A 192 -1.72 9.63 -7.23
N VAL A 193 -1.04 8.64 -7.84
CA VAL A 193 0.28 8.18 -7.40
C VAL A 193 1.30 9.32 -7.44
N LYS A 194 2.12 9.41 -6.39
CA LYS A 194 3.12 10.48 -6.18
C LYS A 194 4.55 9.97 -6.38
N ALA A 195 5.51 10.81 -6.01
CA ALA A 195 6.95 10.51 -5.95
C ALA A 195 7.53 10.00 -7.29
N ASN A 196 8.24 8.87 -7.27
CA ASN A 196 9.01 8.38 -8.42
C ASN A 196 8.12 8.06 -9.64
N PHE A 197 6.95 7.48 -9.42
CA PHE A 197 6.03 7.15 -10.51
C PHE A 197 5.48 8.41 -11.18
N GLN A 198 5.08 9.41 -10.40
CA GLN A 198 4.68 10.72 -10.93
C GLN A 198 5.82 11.42 -11.68
N SER A 199 7.06 11.34 -11.17
CA SER A 199 8.23 11.91 -11.83
C SER A 199 8.50 11.24 -13.18
N MET A 200 8.35 9.92 -13.26
CA MET A 200 8.44 9.15 -14.48
C MET A 200 7.41 9.62 -15.51
N MET A 201 6.14 9.74 -15.13
CA MET A 201 5.08 10.26 -16.02
C MET A 201 5.37 11.69 -16.49
N ARG A 202 5.92 12.53 -15.63
CA ARG A 202 6.32 13.91 -15.94
C ARG A 202 7.42 13.95 -17.01
N TRP A 203 8.47 13.12 -16.91
CA TRP A 203 9.53 13.04 -17.91
C TRP A 203 9.01 12.53 -19.25
N LEU A 204 8.13 11.53 -19.24
CA LEU A 204 7.47 11.04 -20.44
C LEU A 204 6.57 12.12 -21.07
N LYS A 205 5.84 12.89 -20.25
CA LYS A 205 5.03 14.04 -20.72
C LYS A 205 5.89 15.09 -21.42
N TRP A 206 7.08 15.37 -20.92
CA TRP A 206 8.00 16.34 -21.51
C TRP A 206 8.77 15.78 -22.73
N GLY A 207 8.66 14.50 -23.02
CA GLY A 207 9.38 13.87 -24.13
C GLY A 207 10.90 13.84 -23.92
N VAL A 208 11.36 13.86 -22.67
CA VAL A 208 12.81 13.79 -22.33
C VAL A 208 13.36 12.44 -22.78
N PRO A 209 14.47 12.43 -23.57
CA PRO A 209 15.14 11.18 -23.90
C PRO A 209 15.72 10.51 -22.64
N LEU A 210 15.35 9.23 -22.40
CA LEU A 210 15.81 8.48 -21.24
C LEU A 210 16.73 7.33 -21.67
N PRO A 211 17.91 7.15 -21.03
CA PRO A 211 18.86 6.09 -21.39
C PRO A 211 18.45 4.73 -20.79
N LEU A 212 17.23 4.26 -21.08
CA LEU A 212 16.59 3.11 -20.41
C LEU A 212 15.97 2.11 -21.39
N SER A 213 16.38 2.07 -22.69
CA SER A 213 15.80 1.12 -23.65
C SER A 213 16.39 -0.28 -23.59
N SER A 214 17.49 -0.50 -22.85
CA SER A 214 18.17 -1.80 -22.74
C SER A 214 18.12 -2.38 -21.34
N ILE A 215 17.06 -2.09 -20.57
CA ILE A 215 16.86 -2.62 -19.22
C ILE A 215 15.87 -3.79 -19.28
N HIS A 216 16.38 -4.99 -19.06
CA HIS A 216 15.63 -6.25 -19.17
C HIS A 216 15.35 -6.91 -17.81
N ASN A 217 15.29 -6.10 -16.76
CA ASN A 217 14.91 -6.57 -15.43
C ASN A 217 13.42 -7.01 -15.39
N LYS A 218 13.00 -7.62 -14.29
CA LYS A 218 11.60 -8.01 -14.05
C LYS A 218 11.13 -7.44 -12.72
N ARG A 219 10.06 -6.66 -12.76
CA ARG A 219 9.50 -6.01 -11.57
C ARG A 219 8.01 -6.23 -11.48
N SER A 220 7.60 -6.79 -10.36
CA SER A 220 6.19 -6.84 -10.00
C SER A 220 5.74 -5.47 -9.48
N LEU A 221 4.56 -5.07 -9.91
CA LEU A 221 3.84 -3.89 -9.45
C LEU A 221 2.47 -4.34 -8.91
N VAL A 222 1.78 -3.47 -8.20
CA VAL A 222 0.39 -3.71 -7.83
C VAL A 222 -0.44 -2.45 -8.07
N ALA A 223 -1.50 -2.57 -8.88
CA ALA A 223 -2.45 -1.51 -9.07
C ALA A 223 -3.19 -1.20 -7.76
N LEU A 224 -3.48 0.06 -7.50
CA LEU A 224 -4.22 0.51 -6.32
C LEU A 224 -5.55 -0.25 -6.16
N ASP A 225 -6.27 -0.41 -7.26
CA ASP A 225 -7.55 -1.14 -7.29
C ASP A 225 -7.36 -2.62 -6.88
N ASN A 226 -6.31 -3.27 -7.36
CA ASN A 226 -6.00 -4.67 -7.04
C ASN A 226 -5.60 -4.84 -5.57
N LEU A 227 -4.81 -3.89 -5.02
CA LEU A 227 -4.45 -3.91 -3.61
C LEU A 227 -5.67 -3.70 -2.70
N VAL A 228 -6.55 -2.75 -3.06
CA VAL A 228 -7.79 -2.50 -2.32
C VAL A 228 -8.68 -3.74 -2.35
N ASP A 229 -8.85 -4.36 -3.51
CA ASP A 229 -9.66 -5.57 -3.67
C ASP A 229 -9.12 -6.75 -2.85
N LEU A 230 -7.79 -6.97 -2.82
CA LEU A 230 -7.19 -7.98 -1.95
C LEU A 230 -7.42 -7.68 -0.46
N ILE A 231 -7.29 -6.41 -0.03
CA ILE A 231 -7.59 -6.01 1.35
C ILE A 231 -9.04 -6.34 1.69
N ILE A 232 -9.99 -5.98 0.83
CA ILE A 232 -11.43 -6.26 1.00
C ILE A 232 -11.68 -7.76 1.08
N THR A 233 -11.12 -8.55 0.17
CA THR A 233 -11.21 -10.02 0.20
C THR A 233 -10.74 -10.57 1.55
N CYS A 234 -9.65 -10.03 2.09
CA CYS A 234 -9.11 -10.46 3.38
C CYS A 234 -9.97 -10.06 4.58
N LEU A 235 -10.93 -9.14 4.46
CA LEU A 235 -11.78 -8.73 5.60
C LEU A 235 -12.65 -9.88 6.12
N ASP A 236 -13.18 -10.68 5.21
CA ASP A 236 -14.19 -11.71 5.54
C ASP A 236 -13.75 -13.13 5.22
N HIS A 237 -12.81 -13.31 4.29
CA HIS A 237 -12.42 -14.65 3.86
C HIS A 237 -11.83 -15.47 5.02
N PRO A 238 -12.41 -16.65 5.37
CA PRO A 238 -11.99 -17.41 6.55
C PRO A 238 -10.55 -17.92 6.44
N ALA A 239 -10.10 -18.30 5.25
CA ALA A 239 -8.73 -18.78 5.03
C ALA A 239 -7.68 -17.67 5.08
N ALA A 240 -8.08 -16.38 5.18
CA ALA A 240 -7.13 -15.28 5.32
C ALA A 240 -6.59 -15.14 6.75
N ILE A 241 -7.28 -15.72 7.75
CA ILE A 241 -6.91 -15.56 9.17
C ILE A 241 -5.51 -16.12 9.42
N ASN A 242 -4.68 -15.29 10.06
CA ASN A 242 -3.30 -15.60 10.46
C ASN A 242 -2.39 -15.96 9.28
N GLN A 243 -2.71 -15.40 8.10
CA GLN A 243 -1.92 -15.59 6.90
C GLN A 243 -1.13 -14.32 6.52
N THR A 244 -0.04 -14.54 5.80
CA THR A 244 0.67 -13.49 5.07
C THR A 244 0.41 -13.72 3.58
N PHE A 245 0.11 -12.65 2.84
CA PHE A 245 -0.05 -12.66 1.39
C PHE A 245 0.88 -11.65 0.76
N LEU A 246 1.41 -11.99 -0.41
CA LEU A 246 2.10 -11.06 -1.27
C LEU A 246 1.10 -10.46 -2.27
N ALA A 247 1.21 -9.15 -2.53
CA ALA A 247 0.30 -8.43 -3.41
C ALA A 247 1.03 -7.89 -4.63
N ALA A 248 0.65 -8.36 -5.81
CA ALA A 248 1.12 -7.91 -7.12
C ALA A 248 0.04 -8.14 -8.19
N ASP A 249 0.24 -7.58 -9.38
CA ASP A 249 -0.71 -7.71 -10.50
C ASP A 249 -0.60 -9.05 -11.25
N GLY A 250 0.39 -9.89 -10.91
CA GLY A 250 0.63 -11.18 -11.58
C GLY A 250 1.35 -11.05 -12.93
N GLU A 251 1.72 -9.85 -13.34
CA GLU A 251 2.51 -9.56 -14.53
C GLU A 251 3.75 -8.74 -14.14
N ASP A 252 4.93 -9.21 -14.57
CA ASP A 252 6.20 -8.52 -14.33
C ASP A 252 6.62 -7.70 -15.55
N LEU A 253 6.99 -6.46 -15.33
CA LEU A 253 7.48 -5.58 -16.38
C LEU A 253 8.97 -5.27 -16.18
N SER A 254 9.70 -5.16 -17.28
CA SER A 254 10.99 -4.47 -17.25
C SER A 254 10.78 -2.95 -17.12
N THR A 255 11.80 -2.25 -16.66
CA THR A 255 11.77 -0.77 -16.64
C THR A 255 11.50 -0.19 -18.03
N THR A 256 12.08 -0.79 -19.08
CA THR A 256 11.85 -0.41 -20.47
C THR A 256 10.39 -0.61 -20.88
N GLU A 257 9.81 -1.78 -20.62
CA GLU A 257 8.41 -2.10 -20.91
C GLU A 257 7.45 -1.17 -20.14
N LEU A 258 7.71 -0.94 -18.86
CA LEU A 258 6.91 -0.01 -18.05
C LEU A 258 6.88 1.39 -18.66
N LEU A 259 8.04 1.93 -19.06
CA LEU A 259 8.12 3.26 -19.69
C LEU A 259 7.36 3.32 -21.01
N HIS A 260 7.45 2.28 -21.84
CA HIS A 260 6.67 2.21 -23.09
C HIS A 260 5.17 2.15 -22.82
N ARG A 261 4.70 1.29 -21.90
CA ARG A 261 3.28 1.15 -21.60
C ARG A 261 2.71 2.42 -20.94
N VAL A 262 3.45 3.06 -20.03
CA VAL A 262 3.02 4.35 -19.45
C VAL A 262 2.92 5.44 -20.49
N ALA A 263 3.92 5.55 -21.38
CA ALA A 263 3.87 6.52 -22.48
C ALA A 263 2.68 6.27 -23.41
N HIS A 264 2.43 5.01 -23.76
CA HIS A 264 1.26 4.61 -24.57
C HIS A 264 -0.06 4.98 -23.88
N ALA A 265 -0.18 4.70 -22.59
CA ALA A 265 -1.34 5.08 -21.77
C ALA A 265 -1.58 6.61 -21.72
N MET A 266 -0.52 7.41 -21.91
CA MET A 266 -0.58 8.87 -22.03
C MET A 266 -0.82 9.36 -23.47
N GLY A 267 -1.03 8.45 -24.45
CA GLY A 267 -1.14 8.79 -25.88
C GLY A 267 0.15 9.31 -26.49
N ARG A 268 1.31 8.88 -26.00
CA ARG A 268 2.64 9.32 -26.40
C ARG A 268 3.57 8.15 -26.70
N SER A 269 4.71 8.44 -27.33
CA SER A 269 5.81 7.48 -27.51
C SER A 269 6.94 7.81 -26.55
N ALA A 270 7.45 6.80 -25.83
CA ALA A 270 8.63 6.98 -25.00
C ALA A 270 9.89 7.13 -25.87
N ARG A 271 10.67 8.20 -25.62
CA ARG A 271 11.96 8.40 -26.26
C ARG A 271 13.05 7.72 -25.43
N LEU A 272 13.29 6.44 -25.70
CA LEU A 272 14.27 5.65 -24.97
C LEU A 272 15.55 5.50 -25.82
N ILE A 273 16.70 5.76 -25.18
CA ILE A 273 18.04 5.60 -25.80
C ILE A 273 18.65 4.30 -25.29
N PRO A 274 19.26 3.46 -26.16
CA PRO A 274 19.93 2.26 -25.73
C PRO A 274 21.18 2.59 -24.91
N MET A 275 21.20 2.09 -23.67
CA MET A 275 22.35 2.18 -22.80
C MET A 275 22.43 0.90 -21.96
N PRO A 276 23.58 0.21 -21.97
CA PRO A 276 23.79 -0.99 -21.12
C PRO A 276 23.60 -0.67 -19.64
N ALA A 277 22.92 -1.57 -18.91
CA ALA A 277 22.67 -1.42 -17.47
C ALA A 277 23.98 -1.20 -16.67
N SER A 278 25.06 -1.87 -17.04
CA SER A 278 26.39 -1.71 -16.42
C SER A 278 26.94 -0.29 -16.48
N LEU A 279 26.70 0.43 -17.58
CA LEU A 279 27.12 1.84 -17.71
C LEU A 279 26.25 2.77 -16.86
N LEU A 280 24.94 2.48 -16.76
CA LEU A 280 24.04 3.22 -15.86
C LEU A 280 24.45 3.02 -14.41
N GLU A 281 24.74 1.78 -14.01
CA GLU A 281 25.18 1.44 -12.66
C GLU A 281 26.52 2.08 -12.31
N ALA A 282 27.50 2.05 -13.23
CA ALA A 282 28.78 2.70 -13.05
C ALA A 282 28.65 4.22 -12.93
N GLY A 283 27.85 4.85 -13.81
CA GLY A 283 27.60 6.30 -13.74
C GLY A 283 26.87 6.72 -12.46
N ALA A 284 25.89 5.94 -12.04
CA ALA A 284 25.18 6.20 -10.78
C ALA A 284 26.09 5.99 -9.57
N ALA A 285 27.00 5.02 -9.61
CA ALA A 285 27.98 4.79 -8.55
C ALA A 285 28.94 5.99 -8.39
N LEU A 286 29.42 6.56 -9.51
CA LEU A 286 30.28 7.75 -9.51
C LEU A 286 29.57 8.97 -8.94
N LEU A 287 28.24 9.06 -9.13
CA LEU A 287 27.40 10.15 -8.61
C LEU A 287 26.87 9.88 -7.19
N GLY A 288 27.28 8.80 -6.54
CA GLY A 288 26.76 8.42 -5.21
C GLY A 288 25.27 8.02 -5.21
N ARG A 289 24.74 7.58 -6.35
CA ARG A 289 23.32 7.25 -6.55
C ARG A 289 23.09 5.77 -6.87
N ARG A 290 23.88 4.88 -6.29
CA ARG A 290 23.79 3.41 -6.50
C ARG A 290 22.38 2.87 -6.27
N ASP A 291 21.70 3.35 -5.21
CA ASP A 291 20.31 2.93 -4.89
C ASP A 291 19.32 3.22 -6.02
N MET A 292 19.54 4.32 -6.76
CA MET A 292 18.66 4.68 -7.88
C MET A 292 18.88 3.74 -9.07
N ALA A 293 20.14 3.42 -9.39
CA ALA A 293 20.45 2.47 -10.45
C ALA A 293 19.92 1.07 -10.11
N GLN A 294 20.10 0.63 -8.87
CA GLN A 294 19.58 -0.63 -8.38
C GLN A 294 18.05 -0.72 -8.52
N ARG A 295 17.33 0.34 -8.21
CA ARG A 295 15.86 0.40 -8.40
C ARG A 295 15.44 0.38 -9.88
N LEU A 296 16.25 0.91 -10.78
CA LEU A 296 15.94 0.95 -12.21
C LEU A 296 16.38 -0.32 -12.94
N CYS A 297 17.49 -0.91 -12.56
CA CYS A 297 18.09 -2.06 -13.27
C CYS A 297 17.85 -3.41 -12.56
N GLY A 298 17.60 -3.41 -11.24
CA GLY A 298 17.39 -4.62 -10.46
C GLY A 298 16.00 -5.22 -10.64
N SER A 299 15.92 -6.55 -10.54
CA SER A 299 14.66 -7.30 -10.53
C SER A 299 14.07 -7.39 -9.13
N LEU A 300 12.74 -7.39 -9.06
CA LEU A 300 11.97 -7.68 -7.86
C LEU A 300 10.65 -8.32 -8.28
N GLN A 301 10.63 -9.64 -8.29
CA GLN A 301 9.49 -10.45 -8.71
C GLN A 301 8.74 -10.98 -7.49
N VAL A 302 7.42 -11.11 -7.61
CA VAL A 302 6.53 -11.51 -6.52
C VAL A 302 5.59 -12.60 -7.02
N ASP A 303 5.54 -13.72 -6.33
CA ASP A 303 4.58 -14.79 -6.57
C ASP A 303 3.31 -14.54 -5.76
N ILE A 304 2.16 -14.52 -6.43
CA ILE A 304 0.83 -14.35 -5.81
C ILE A 304 0.02 -15.65 -5.75
N SER A 305 0.63 -16.78 -6.09
CA SER A 305 -0.05 -18.09 -6.18
C SER A 305 -0.77 -18.48 -4.89
N LYS A 306 -0.25 -18.07 -3.73
CA LYS A 306 -0.92 -18.31 -2.44
C LYS A 306 -2.24 -17.58 -2.33
N ALA A 307 -2.32 -16.32 -2.73
CA ALA A 307 -3.58 -15.57 -2.73
C ALA A 307 -4.58 -16.19 -3.72
N GLN A 308 -4.10 -16.63 -4.89
CA GLN A 308 -4.92 -17.33 -5.89
C GLN A 308 -5.49 -18.66 -5.37
N THR A 309 -4.63 -19.48 -4.77
CA THR A 309 -5.04 -20.83 -4.35
C THR A 309 -5.85 -20.84 -3.05
N LEU A 310 -5.50 -20.00 -2.09
CA LEU A 310 -6.11 -20.00 -0.77
C LEU A 310 -7.36 -19.12 -0.68
N LEU A 311 -7.39 -17.99 -1.40
CA LEU A 311 -8.50 -17.05 -1.40
C LEU A 311 -9.34 -17.10 -2.68
N GLY A 312 -8.89 -17.81 -3.72
CA GLY A 312 -9.48 -17.69 -5.05
C GLY A 312 -9.31 -16.31 -5.68
N TRP A 313 -8.40 -15.49 -5.12
CA TRP A 313 -8.22 -14.11 -5.54
C TRP A 313 -7.34 -14.01 -6.78
N THR A 314 -7.82 -13.26 -7.76
CA THR A 314 -7.04 -12.85 -8.94
C THR A 314 -7.15 -11.34 -9.09
N PRO A 315 -6.07 -10.64 -9.48
CA PRO A 315 -6.12 -9.20 -9.69
C PRO A 315 -7.23 -8.81 -10.69
N PRO A 316 -8.25 -8.02 -10.27
CA PRO A 316 -9.38 -7.69 -11.13
C PRO A 316 -9.04 -6.71 -12.26
N VAL A 317 -7.93 -5.96 -12.11
CA VAL A 317 -7.52 -4.93 -13.07
C VAL A 317 -6.18 -5.34 -13.69
N SER A 318 -6.11 -5.35 -15.03
CA SER A 318 -4.85 -5.60 -15.73
C SER A 318 -3.86 -4.44 -15.54
N VAL A 319 -2.56 -4.73 -15.75
CA VAL A 319 -1.50 -3.69 -15.69
C VAL A 319 -1.81 -2.54 -16.64
N ASP A 320 -2.17 -2.82 -17.89
CA ASP A 320 -2.46 -1.78 -18.88
C ASP A 320 -3.65 -0.88 -18.49
N GLU A 321 -4.70 -1.47 -17.93
CA GLU A 321 -5.84 -0.70 -17.41
C GLU A 321 -5.46 0.14 -16.18
N GLY A 322 -4.68 -0.39 -15.23
CA GLY A 322 -4.17 0.36 -14.09
C GLY A 322 -3.29 1.53 -14.51
N LEU A 323 -2.41 1.32 -15.51
CA LEU A 323 -1.58 2.37 -16.09
C LEU A 323 -2.42 3.42 -16.80
N ARG A 324 -3.45 3.02 -17.56
CA ARG A 324 -4.37 3.93 -18.25
C ARG A 324 -5.10 4.85 -17.26
N ARG A 325 -5.66 4.29 -16.16
CA ARG A 325 -6.31 5.07 -15.09
C ARG A 325 -5.34 6.06 -14.44
N SER A 326 -4.11 5.61 -14.16
CA SER A 326 -3.05 6.46 -13.59
C SER A 326 -2.70 7.63 -14.51
N ALA A 327 -2.53 7.34 -15.82
CA ALA A 327 -2.20 8.34 -16.83
C ALA A 327 -3.31 9.37 -17.00
N GLN A 328 -4.58 8.97 -17.01
CA GLN A 328 -5.73 9.86 -17.15
C GLN A 328 -5.76 10.92 -16.05
N VAL A 329 -5.67 10.49 -14.77
CA VAL A 329 -5.69 11.43 -13.64
C VAL A 329 -4.48 12.36 -13.67
N PHE A 330 -3.28 11.82 -13.94
CA PHE A 330 -2.07 12.64 -14.07
C PHE A 330 -2.17 13.70 -15.17
N LEU A 331 -2.70 13.36 -16.35
CA LEU A 331 -2.87 14.31 -17.45
C LEU A 331 -3.89 15.39 -17.11
N HIS A 332 -4.99 15.03 -16.45
CA HIS A 332 -6.01 15.98 -15.99
C HIS A 332 -5.44 16.96 -14.96
N GLU A 333 -4.76 16.49 -13.90
CA GLU A 333 -4.14 17.32 -12.88
C GLU A 333 -3.05 18.25 -13.39
N THR A 334 -2.41 17.90 -14.51
CA THR A 334 -1.30 18.67 -15.10
C THR A 334 -1.70 19.46 -16.34
N ALA A 335 -2.98 19.46 -16.73
CA ALA A 335 -3.54 20.28 -17.78
C ALA A 335 -4.11 21.62 -17.24
N VAL A 336 -4.35 21.69 -15.94
CA VAL A 336 -4.71 22.91 -15.18
C VAL A 336 -3.45 23.58 -14.69
#